data_18cb60f57e943b712948e7539c7ce705
#
_entry.id   18cb60f57e943b712948e7539c7ce705
#
_cell.length_a   1.000
_cell.length_b   1.000
_cell.length_c   1.000
_cell.angle_alpha   90.00
_cell.angle_beta   90.00
_cell.angle_gamma   90.00
#
_symmetry.space_group_name_H-M   'P 1'
#
loop_
_entity.id
_entity.type
_entity.pdbx_description
1 polymer ?
#
loop_
_entity_poly.entity_id
_entity_poly.type
_entity_poly.pdbx_seq_one_letter_code
_entity_poly.pdbx_strand_id
1 'polypeptide(L)'
;NKVDVEQLNNIKKNACSEDCTFCGQSAFFDTGIETYQLPTPEEVVIKAKKAKEEGADSYCLVAAWKEPSPKDFIKVCKIITEINVKVGISVECSLGFLTKQQASKLKELKVKRYNHNLETAKSKFPEICTTHTYQDRLDTLEIAREAGLELCTGGIIGLGETREQRLELTLELARIYPEEITINILVAVPGTPLELQVDLANSEIIRIFSVIRFLLPESVIKISGGRETN
;
A
#
# COMPACT_ATOMS: atom_id res chain seq x y z
N ASN A 1 -8.14 -9.18 22.18
CA ASN A 1 -7.80 -9.02 20.75
C ASN A 1 -8.55 -7.79 20.26
N LYS A 2 -7.81 -6.77 19.78
CA LYS A 2 -8.38 -5.59 19.14
C LYS A 2 -8.29 -5.79 17.62
N VAL A 3 -9.36 -5.43 16.91
CA VAL A 3 -9.37 -5.34 15.45
C VAL A 3 -9.33 -3.86 15.10
N ASP A 4 -8.34 -3.47 14.31
CA ASP A 4 -8.25 -2.11 13.79
C ASP A 4 -8.90 -2.06 12.40
N VAL A 5 -9.76 -1.08 12.17
CA VAL A 5 -10.47 -0.87 10.91
C VAL A 5 -9.86 0.31 10.18
N GLU A 6 -9.27 0.05 9.02
CA GLU A 6 -8.73 1.08 8.13
C GLU A 6 -9.66 1.30 6.94
N GLN A 7 -10.00 2.55 6.65
CA GLN A 7 -10.72 2.93 5.45
C GLN A 7 -9.76 3.53 4.42
N LEU A 8 -9.69 2.89 3.23
CA LEU A 8 -8.91 3.40 2.11
C LEU A 8 -9.68 4.43 1.28
N ASN A 9 -9.00 5.48 0.86
CA ASN A 9 -9.50 6.42 -0.13
C ASN A 9 -8.48 6.61 -1.27
N ASN A 10 -8.83 6.11 -2.44
CA ASN A 10 -8.06 6.36 -3.66
C ASN A 10 -8.26 7.82 -4.09
N ILE A 11 -7.32 8.70 -3.73
CA ILE A 11 -7.35 10.12 -4.09
C ILE A 11 -6.84 10.37 -5.52
N LYS A 12 -6.19 9.41 -6.15
CA LYS A 12 -5.83 9.40 -7.57
C LYS A 12 -5.92 7.98 -8.11
N LYS A 13 -6.63 7.81 -9.22
CA LYS A 13 -6.76 6.53 -9.93
C LYS A 13 -6.14 6.59 -11.32
N ASN A 14 -5.63 5.44 -11.77
CA ASN A 14 -5.10 5.18 -13.09
C ASN A 14 -3.92 6.08 -13.52
N ALA A 15 -3.40 5.84 -14.70
CA ALA A 15 -2.27 6.57 -15.31
C ALA A 15 -1.02 6.62 -14.41
N CYS A 16 -0.74 5.54 -13.66
CA CYS A 16 0.53 5.34 -12.98
C CYS A 16 1.62 5.06 -14.03
N SER A 17 2.78 5.70 -13.90
CA SER A 17 3.91 5.53 -14.81
C SER A 17 4.70 4.25 -14.62
N GLU A 18 4.27 3.36 -13.72
CA GLU A 18 4.93 2.10 -13.41
C GLU A 18 4.26 0.92 -14.13
N ASP A 19 5.05 -0.08 -14.53
CA ASP A 19 4.63 -1.25 -15.33
C ASP A 19 4.32 -2.50 -14.50
N CYS A 20 4.02 -2.35 -13.22
CA CYS A 20 3.73 -3.49 -12.34
C CYS A 20 2.66 -4.41 -12.94
N THR A 21 3.04 -5.65 -13.27
CA THR A 21 2.26 -6.59 -14.10
C THR A 21 0.89 -6.99 -13.53
N PHE A 22 0.68 -6.83 -12.23
CA PHE A 22 -0.59 -7.09 -11.53
C PHE A 22 -1.52 -5.87 -11.46
N CYS A 23 -1.00 -4.67 -11.77
CA CYS A 23 -1.65 -3.43 -11.35
C CYS A 23 -2.55 -2.84 -12.44
N GLY A 24 -3.86 -2.90 -12.23
CA GLY A 24 -4.83 -2.25 -13.11
C GLY A 24 -4.76 -0.71 -13.15
N GLN A 25 -3.91 -0.07 -12.32
CA GLN A 25 -3.73 1.39 -12.31
C GLN A 25 -2.56 1.85 -13.20
N SER A 26 -1.85 0.92 -13.82
CA SER A 26 -0.71 1.20 -14.71
C SER A 26 -1.17 1.85 -16.00
N ALA A 27 -0.42 2.85 -16.48
CA ALA A 27 -0.64 3.45 -17.81
C ALA A 27 -0.18 2.54 -18.96
N PHE A 28 0.52 1.43 -18.65
CA PHE A 28 0.97 0.44 -19.65
C PHE A 28 -0.14 -0.53 -20.07
N PHE A 29 -1.23 -0.62 -19.30
CA PHE A 29 -2.29 -1.61 -19.52
C PHE A 29 -3.66 -0.93 -19.72
N ASP A 30 -4.44 -1.46 -20.67
CA ASP A 30 -5.82 -1.02 -20.88
C ASP A 30 -6.77 -1.86 -20.02
N THR A 31 -7.08 -1.35 -18.86
CA THR A 31 -7.96 -2.02 -17.88
C THR A 31 -9.33 -1.36 -17.73
N GLY A 32 -9.64 -0.36 -18.56
CA GLY A 32 -10.91 0.36 -18.51
C GLY A 32 -11.12 1.20 -17.23
N ILE A 33 -10.12 1.36 -16.37
CA ILE A 33 -10.25 2.16 -15.15
C ILE A 33 -10.24 3.65 -15.51
N GLU A 34 -11.27 4.37 -15.09
CA GLU A 34 -11.38 5.82 -15.31
C GLU A 34 -10.30 6.59 -14.51
N THR A 35 -9.70 7.55 -15.20
CA THR A 35 -8.73 8.48 -14.57
C THR A 35 -9.45 9.67 -13.97
N TYR A 36 -9.11 10.05 -12.75
CA TYR A 36 -9.55 11.32 -12.18
C TYR A 36 -8.40 12.07 -11.49
N GLN A 37 -8.57 13.38 -11.38
CA GLN A 37 -7.63 14.26 -10.70
C GLN A 37 -7.79 14.18 -9.18
N LEU A 38 -6.78 14.69 -8.47
CA LEU A 38 -6.86 14.81 -7.02
C LEU A 38 -8.12 15.58 -6.61
N PRO A 39 -8.94 15.03 -5.68
CA PRO A 39 -10.13 15.68 -5.17
C PRO A 39 -9.77 16.94 -4.36
N THR A 40 -10.73 17.77 -4.11
CA THR A 40 -10.60 18.90 -3.19
C THR A 40 -10.47 18.41 -1.73
N PRO A 41 -9.86 19.20 -0.84
CA PRO A 41 -9.81 18.85 0.58
C PRO A 41 -11.21 18.64 1.18
N GLU A 42 -12.19 19.42 0.77
CA GLU A 42 -13.57 19.35 1.24
C GLU A 42 -14.22 18.00 0.92
N GLU A 43 -14.05 17.50 -0.31
CA GLU A 43 -14.57 16.20 -0.74
C GLU A 43 -13.95 15.05 0.08
N VAL A 44 -12.65 15.15 0.38
CA VAL A 44 -11.97 14.12 1.17
C VAL A 44 -12.38 14.18 2.64
N VAL A 45 -12.55 15.37 3.20
CA VAL A 45 -13.04 15.56 4.58
C VAL A 45 -14.43 14.94 4.77
N ILE A 46 -15.33 15.09 3.80
CA ILE A 46 -16.67 14.47 3.87
C ILE A 46 -16.54 12.95 3.95
N LYS A 47 -15.71 12.34 3.10
CA LYS A 47 -15.47 10.89 3.11
C LYS A 47 -14.80 10.43 4.40
N ALA A 48 -13.83 11.18 4.91
CA ALA A 48 -13.13 10.86 6.15
C ALA A 48 -14.05 10.94 7.39
N LYS A 49 -14.98 11.92 7.43
CA LYS A 49 -16.01 11.99 8.48
C LYS A 49 -16.91 10.77 8.46
N LYS A 50 -17.40 10.40 7.28
CA LYS A 50 -18.22 9.20 7.10
C LYS A 50 -17.48 7.94 7.57
N ALA A 51 -16.23 7.75 7.16
CA ALA A 51 -15.41 6.63 7.59
C ALA A 51 -15.29 6.55 9.12
N LYS A 52 -15.06 7.69 9.79
CA LYS A 52 -14.99 7.76 11.25
C LYS A 52 -16.33 7.43 11.92
N GLU A 53 -17.44 7.91 11.37
CA GLU A 53 -18.79 7.62 11.87
C GLU A 53 -19.14 6.15 11.71
N GLU A 54 -18.62 5.48 10.65
CA GLU A 54 -18.76 4.05 10.40
C GLU A 54 -17.79 3.17 11.22
N GLY A 55 -16.97 3.80 12.09
CA GLY A 55 -16.11 3.10 13.05
C GLY A 55 -14.69 2.83 12.57
N ALA A 56 -14.21 3.51 11.53
CA ALA A 56 -12.81 3.39 11.12
C ALA A 56 -11.87 4.03 12.19
N ASP A 57 -10.81 3.30 12.55
CA ASP A 57 -9.74 3.76 13.42
C ASP A 57 -8.73 4.65 12.65
N SER A 58 -8.53 4.38 11.36
CA SER A 58 -7.63 5.13 10.49
C SER A 58 -8.18 5.33 9.08
N TYR A 59 -7.63 6.34 8.40
CA TYR A 59 -8.03 6.73 7.06
C TYR A 59 -6.79 6.87 6.17
N CYS A 60 -6.66 5.98 5.18
CA CYS A 60 -5.50 5.93 4.30
C CYS A 60 -5.74 6.64 2.99
N LEU A 61 -4.90 7.61 2.67
CA LEU A 61 -4.86 8.30 1.38
C LEU A 61 -3.98 7.52 0.41
N VAL A 62 -4.58 6.98 -0.64
CA VAL A 62 -3.90 6.15 -1.65
C VAL A 62 -3.88 6.87 -2.99
N ALA A 63 -2.72 6.90 -3.66
CA ALA A 63 -2.59 7.51 -4.98
C ALA A 63 -1.83 6.61 -5.97
N ALA A 64 -2.41 6.43 -7.16
CA ALA A 64 -1.83 5.66 -8.26
C ALA A 64 -0.81 6.50 -9.03
N TRP A 65 0.42 6.56 -8.54
CA TRP A 65 1.59 7.17 -9.18
C TRP A 65 2.89 6.53 -8.70
N LYS A 66 3.98 6.80 -9.39
CA LYS A 66 5.32 6.45 -8.94
C LYS A 66 5.70 7.25 -7.69
N GLU A 67 5.53 8.56 -7.78
CA GLU A 67 5.81 9.54 -6.74
C GLU A 67 4.93 10.79 -6.94
N PRO A 68 4.63 11.56 -5.89
CA PRO A 68 3.88 12.78 -6.05
C PRO A 68 4.74 13.89 -6.69
N SER A 69 4.20 14.59 -7.68
CA SER A 69 4.81 15.84 -8.13
C SER A 69 4.84 16.87 -6.98
N PRO A 70 5.75 17.87 -6.99
CA PRO A 70 5.75 18.91 -5.96
C PRO A 70 4.40 19.60 -5.79
N LYS A 71 3.68 19.84 -6.89
CA LYS A 71 2.34 20.46 -6.89
C LYS A 71 1.30 19.54 -6.24
N ASP A 72 1.33 18.25 -6.54
CA ASP A 72 0.37 17.31 -6.00
C ASP A 72 0.67 16.99 -4.53
N PHE A 73 1.94 16.93 -4.15
CA PHE A 73 2.31 16.78 -2.74
C PHE A 73 1.79 17.93 -1.87
N ILE A 74 1.86 19.18 -2.37
CA ILE A 74 1.28 20.34 -1.67
C ILE A 74 -0.24 20.16 -1.48
N LYS A 75 -0.96 19.66 -2.50
CA LYS A 75 -2.40 19.38 -2.38
C LYS A 75 -2.68 18.29 -1.35
N VAL A 76 -1.90 17.20 -1.36
CA VAL A 76 -2.02 16.12 -0.37
C VAL A 76 -1.78 16.66 1.05
N CYS A 77 -0.77 17.50 1.26
CA CYS A 77 -0.52 18.15 2.55
C CYS A 77 -1.73 18.98 3.03
N LYS A 78 -2.38 19.71 2.12
CA LYS A 78 -3.61 20.46 2.46
C LYS A 78 -4.75 19.52 2.86
N ILE A 79 -4.96 18.43 2.13
CA ILE A 79 -5.96 17.39 2.45
C ILE A 79 -5.70 16.84 3.86
N ILE A 80 -4.47 16.44 4.18
CA ILE A 80 -4.10 15.91 5.50
C ILE A 80 -4.38 16.94 6.60
N THR A 81 -3.99 18.20 6.37
CA THR A 81 -4.23 19.27 7.34
C THR A 81 -5.73 19.43 7.64
N GLU A 82 -6.56 19.46 6.60
CA GLU A 82 -8.01 19.60 6.76
C GLU A 82 -8.65 18.39 7.48
N ILE A 83 -8.19 17.17 7.20
CA ILE A 83 -8.65 15.96 7.91
C ILE A 83 -8.27 16.06 9.40
N ASN A 84 -7.04 16.42 9.71
CA ASN A 84 -6.58 16.56 11.10
C ASN A 84 -7.39 17.59 11.88
N VAL A 85 -7.70 18.74 11.26
CA VAL A 85 -8.44 19.83 11.92
C VAL A 85 -9.93 19.52 12.05
N LYS A 86 -10.55 18.97 10.99
CA LYS A 86 -12.01 18.87 10.89
C LYS A 86 -12.57 17.51 11.27
N VAL A 87 -11.76 16.46 11.27
CA VAL A 87 -12.21 15.08 11.52
C VAL A 87 -11.52 14.47 12.73
N GLY A 88 -10.21 14.62 12.85
CA GLY A 88 -9.44 14.04 13.94
C GLY A 88 -9.45 12.50 13.92
N ILE A 89 -9.39 11.89 12.73
CA ILE A 89 -9.11 10.47 12.51
C ILE A 89 -7.63 10.29 12.24
N SER A 90 -7.07 9.13 12.59
CA SER A 90 -5.67 8.82 12.27
C SER A 90 -5.45 8.76 10.77
N VAL A 91 -4.47 9.50 10.23
CA VAL A 91 -4.18 9.53 8.80
C VAL A 91 -2.99 8.64 8.48
N GLU A 92 -3.16 7.81 7.44
CA GLU A 92 -2.12 7.00 6.82
C GLU A 92 -1.98 7.39 5.35
N CYS A 93 -0.84 7.07 4.74
CA CYS A 93 -0.56 7.44 3.36
C CYS A 93 0.11 6.33 2.58
N SER A 94 -0.34 6.12 1.33
CA SER A 94 0.29 5.29 0.30
C SER A 94 0.46 6.14 -0.96
N LEU A 95 1.60 6.85 -1.05
CA LEU A 95 1.84 7.91 -2.03
C LEU A 95 3.02 7.59 -2.98
N GLY A 96 3.42 6.31 -3.08
CA GLY A 96 4.58 5.91 -3.88
C GLY A 96 5.92 6.22 -3.21
N PHE A 97 6.93 6.57 -3.99
CA PHE A 97 8.25 6.92 -3.45
C PHE A 97 8.25 8.27 -2.75
N LEU A 98 9.11 8.41 -1.74
CA LEU A 98 9.25 9.63 -0.95
C LEU A 98 10.68 10.15 -0.98
N THR A 99 10.84 11.46 -1.02
CA THR A 99 12.07 12.13 -0.60
C THR A 99 12.10 12.29 0.93
N LYS A 100 13.29 12.46 1.52
CA LYS A 100 13.45 12.76 2.96
C LYS A 100 12.65 13.98 3.40
N GLN A 101 12.58 15.03 2.55
CA GLN A 101 11.79 16.23 2.84
C GLN A 101 10.30 15.96 2.88
N GLN A 102 9.79 15.13 1.95
CA GLN A 102 8.39 14.74 1.94
C GLN A 102 8.03 13.89 3.16
N ALA A 103 8.87 12.91 3.52
CA ALA A 103 8.65 12.08 4.70
C ALA A 103 8.63 12.91 5.99
N SER A 104 9.60 13.82 6.17
CA SER A 104 9.61 14.76 7.31
C SER A 104 8.35 15.62 7.35
N LYS A 105 7.88 16.09 6.19
CA LYS A 105 6.65 16.89 6.12
C LYS A 105 5.40 16.08 6.49
N LEU A 106 5.30 14.83 6.06
CA LEU A 106 4.20 13.94 6.47
C LEU A 106 4.20 13.72 8.00
N LYS A 107 5.38 13.54 8.60
CA LYS A 107 5.51 13.44 10.06
C LYS A 107 5.07 14.70 10.80
N GLU A 108 5.49 15.88 10.33
CA GLU A 108 5.02 17.17 10.86
C GLU A 108 3.50 17.31 10.82
N LEU A 109 2.88 16.80 9.75
CA LEU A 109 1.43 16.75 9.57
C LEU A 109 0.75 15.64 10.35
N LYS A 110 1.48 14.95 11.25
CA LYS A 110 0.98 13.88 12.12
C LYS A 110 0.41 12.68 11.36
N VAL A 111 0.93 12.39 10.16
CA VAL A 111 0.68 11.11 9.51
C VAL A 111 1.25 10.03 10.42
N LYS A 112 0.43 9.02 10.74
CA LYS A 112 0.81 7.94 11.64
C LYS A 112 1.71 6.95 10.94
N ARG A 113 1.28 6.45 9.77
CA ARG A 113 1.91 5.33 9.07
C ARG A 113 2.06 5.61 7.58
N TYR A 114 3.16 5.11 7.03
CA TYR A 114 3.41 5.13 5.59
C TYR A 114 3.31 3.72 5.02
N ASN A 115 2.42 3.55 4.05
CA ASN A 115 2.12 2.27 3.42
C ASN A 115 2.92 2.18 2.11
N HIS A 116 3.89 1.26 2.06
CA HIS A 116 4.72 1.04 0.88
C HIS A 116 5.15 -0.43 0.80
N ASN A 117 4.48 -1.20 -0.05
CA ASN A 117 4.71 -2.63 -0.16
C ASN A 117 6.02 -2.97 -0.88
N LEU A 118 6.59 -4.14 -0.57
CA LEU A 118 7.65 -4.78 -1.34
C LEU A 118 7.09 -5.49 -2.59
N GLU A 119 5.80 -5.75 -2.61
CA GLU A 119 4.98 -6.45 -3.59
C GLU A 119 5.25 -7.94 -3.68
N THR A 120 6.52 -8.37 -3.82
CA THR A 120 6.91 -9.78 -3.92
C THR A 120 8.31 -10.00 -3.37
N ALA A 121 8.86 -11.20 -3.51
CA ALA A 121 10.26 -11.50 -3.20
C ALA A 121 11.24 -10.72 -4.09
N LYS A 122 12.41 -10.38 -3.57
CA LYS A 122 13.47 -9.72 -4.35
C LYS A 122 13.85 -10.50 -5.61
N SER A 123 13.94 -11.83 -5.51
CA SER A 123 14.25 -12.70 -6.64
C SER A 123 13.16 -12.75 -7.71
N LYS A 124 11.89 -12.52 -7.34
CA LYS A 124 10.75 -12.49 -8.27
C LYS A 124 10.50 -11.08 -8.85
N PHE A 125 10.94 -10.04 -8.16
CA PHE A 125 10.60 -8.65 -8.46
C PHE A 125 10.89 -8.22 -9.91
N PRO A 126 12.01 -8.63 -10.57
CA PRO A 126 12.29 -8.25 -11.96
C PRO A 126 11.26 -8.76 -13.00
N GLU A 127 10.50 -9.81 -12.64
CA GLU A 127 9.40 -10.31 -13.50
C GLU A 127 8.10 -9.53 -13.29
N ILE A 128 8.02 -8.77 -12.18
CA ILE A 128 6.80 -8.04 -11.79
C ILE A 128 6.86 -6.58 -12.18
N CYS A 129 8.02 -5.95 -12.12
CA CYS A 129 8.19 -4.54 -12.44
C CYS A 129 9.58 -4.26 -13.00
N THR A 130 9.64 -3.44 -14.07
CA THR A 130 10.92 -3.04 -14.70
C THR A 130 11.20 -1.54 -14.61
N THR A 131 10.21 -0.72 -14.25
CA THR A 131 10.30 0.75 -14.19
C THR A 131 10.93 1.28 -12.90
N HIS A 132 11.09 0.42 -11.89
CA HIS A 132 11.86 0.67 -10.68
C HIS A 132 12.39 -0.64 -10.09
N THR A 133 13.29 -0.53 -9.12
CA THR A 133 13.95 -1.68 -8.50
C THR A 133 13.34 -2.04 -7.14
N TYR A 134 13.61 -3.25 -6.69
CA TYR A 134 13.29 -3.66 -5.32
C TYR A 134 14.00 -2.80 -4.27
N GLN A 135 15.22 -2.32 -4.58
CA GLN A 135 15.98 -1.44 -3.69
C GLN A 135 15.29 -0.08 -3.50
N ASP A 136 14.72 0.50 -4.56
CA ASP A 136 13.98 1.77 -4.46
C ASP A 136 12.83 1.68 -3.43
N ARG A 137 12.19 0.49 -3.32
CA ARG A 137 11.15 0.25 -2.32
C ARG A 137 11.72 0.20 -0.91
N LEU A 138 12.82 -0.51 -0.72
CA LEU A 138 13.52 -0.56 0.57
C LEU A 138 13.99 0.84 1.01
N ASP A 139 14.57 1.60 0.10
CA ASP A 139 15.04 2.97 0.37
C ASP A 139 13.89 3.88 0.81
N THR A 140 12.71 3.73 0.21
CA THR A 140 11.52 4.49 0.61
C THR A 140 11.04 4.13 2.02
N LEU A 141 11.07 2.84 2.37
CA LEU A 141 10.74 2.39 3.74
C LEU A 141 11.75 2.93 4.77
N GLU A 142 13.04 2.94 4.42
CA GLU A 142 14.08 3.50 5.28
C GLU A 142 13.88 5.01 5.47
N ILE A 143 13.63 5.76 4.40
CA ILE A 143 13.32 7.20 4.45
C ILE A 143 12.10 7.48 5.35
N ALA A 144 11.05 6.69 5.23
CA ALA A 144 9.85 6.85 6.06
C ALA A 144 10.15 6.58 7.54
N ARG A 145 10.93 5.53 7.83
CA ARG A 145 11.36 5.17 9.20
C ARG A 145 12.27 6.22 9.82
N GLU A 146 13.26 6.71 9.07
CA GLU A 146 14.16 7.78 9.53
C GLU A 146 13.39 9.06 9.90
N ALA A 147 12.29 9.34 9.20
CA ALA A 147 11.39 10.46 9.52
C ALA A 147 10.50 10.20 10.75
N GLY A 148 10.53 9.01 11.32
CA GLY A 148 9.72 8.61 12.47
C GLY A 148 8.27 8.24 12.15
N LEU A 149 7.97 7.89 10.91
CA LEU A 149 6.67 7.30 10.53
C LEU A 149 6.66 5.81 10.89
N GLU A 150 5.51 5.30 11.34
CA GLU A 150 5.28 3.86 11.37
C GLU A 150 5.26 3.31 9.96
N LEU A 151 5.66 2.05 9.77
CA LEU A 151 5.65 1.40 8.48
C LEU A 151 4.49 0.41 8.36
N CYS A 152 3.79 0.46 7.23
CA CYS A 152 3.00 -0.64 6.73
C CYS A 152 3.65 -1.14 5.44
N THR A 153 4.10 -2.38 5.42
CA THR A 153 4.68 -2.98 4.23
C THR A 153 4.31 -4.46 4.14
N GLY A 154 4.40 -5.00 2.96
CA GLY A 154 4.05 -6.38 2.69
C GLY A 154 4.12 -6.68 1.21
N GLY A 155 3.20 -7.48 0.72
CA GLY A 155 3.20 -7.85 -0.69
C GLY A 155 1.91 -8.50 -1.13
N ILE A 156 1.96 -9.04 -2.34
CA ILE A 156 0.88 -9.76 -2.97
C ILE A 156 1.33 -11.22 -3.13
N ILE A 157 0.48 -12.15 -2.73
CA ILE A 157 0.68 -13.58 -2.94
C ILE A 157 -0.24 -14.05 -4.08
N GLY A 158 0.24 -15.04 -4.83
CA GLY A 158 -0.47 -15.53 -6.03
C GLY A 158 0.00 -14.88 -7.34
N LEU A 159 1.15 -14.19 -7.33
CA LEU A 159 1.77 -13.60 -8.54
C LEU A 159 2.54 -14.63 -9.41
N GLY A 160 2.34 -15.92 -9.17
CA GLY A 160 3.12 -17.01 -9.78
C GLY A 160 4.49 -17.23 -9.11
N GLU A 161 4.67 -16.72 -7.92
CA GLU A 161 5.86 -16.94 -7.09
C GLU A 161 5.89 -18.34 -6.49
N THR A 162 7.09 -18.87 -6.22
CA THR A 162 7.29 -20.16 -5.55
C THR A 162 7.10 -20.05 -4.03
N ARG A 163 7.08 -21.19 -3.33
CA ARG A 163 7.06 -21.22 -1.86
C ARG A 163 8.33 -20.61 -1.27
N GLU A 164 9.47 -20.85 -1.89
CA GLU A 164 10.76 -20.29 -1.49
C GLU A 164 10.74 -18.77 -1.62
N GLN A 165 10.16 -18.25 -2.70
CA GLN A 165 10.00 -16.79 -2.89
C GLN A 165 9.04 -16.18 -1.86
N ARG A 166 7.95 -16.86 -1.49
CA ARG A 166 7.09 -16.40 -0.40
C ARG A 166 7.82 -16.36 0.94
N LEU A 167 8.67 -17.36 1.20
CA LEU A 167 9.53 -17.37 2.39
C LEU A 167 10.57 -16.24 2.34
N GLU A 168 11.20 -16.00 1.19
CA GLU A 168 12.14 -14.89 0.98
C GLU A 168 11.47 -13.54 1.32
N LEU A 169 10.27 -13.27 0.80
CA LEU A 169 9.51 -12.07 1.16
C LEU A 169 9.25 -11.99 2.67
N THR A 170 8.84 -13.10 3.27
CA THR A 170 8.52 -13.14 4.70
C THR A 170 9.77 -12.87 5.57
N LEU A 171 10.92 -13.40 5.19
CA LEU A 171 12.20 -13.14 5.88
C LEU A 171 12.64 -11.68 5.72
N GLU A 172 12.42 -11.07 4.56
CA GLU A 172 12.70 -9.64 4.37
C GLU A 172 11.77 -8.77 5.23
N LEU A 173 10.47 -9.10 5.32
CA LEU A 173 9.54 -8.44 6.23
C LEU A 173 9.98 -8.60 7.70
N ALA A 174 10.49 -9.77 8.08
CA ALA A 174 11.04 -9.99 9.43
C ALA A 174 12.28 -9.14 9.69
N ARG A 175 13.13 -8.92 8.69
CA ARG A 175 14.30 -8.03 8.79
C ARG A 175 13.91 -6.56 8.93
N ILE A 176 12.89 -6.11 8.18
CA ILE A 176 12.37 -4.75 8.27
C ILE A 176 11.66 -4.53 9.62
N TYR A 177 10.91 -5.52 10.10
CA TYR A 177 10.12 -5.48 11.32
C TYR A 177 9.15 -4.27 11.35
N PRO A 178 8.19 -4.21 10.42
CA PRO A 178 7.22 -3.11 10.35
C PRO A 178 6.16 -3.22 11.44
N GLU A 179 5.53 -2.12 11.80
CA GLU A 179 4.41 -2.07 12.74
C GLU A 179 3.18 -2.78 12.17
N GLU A 180 3.00 -2.73 10.85
CA GLU A 180 1.90 -3.41 10.16
C GLU A 180 2.38 -4.12 8.89
N ILE A 181 1.87 -5.33 8.67
CA ILE A 181 2.15 -6.13 7.49
C ILE A 181 0.85 -6.29 6.70
N THR A 182 0.86 -5.84 5.45
CA THR A 182 -0.26 -6.03 4.53
C THR A 182 0.05 -7.16 3.56
N ILE A 183 -0.71 -8.25 3.63
CA ILE A 183 -0.67 -9.30 2.62
C ILE A 183 -1.95 -9.22 1.79
N ASN A 184 -1.78 -8.97 0.51
CA ASN A 184 -2.85 -9.02 -0.47
C ASN A 184 -2.85 -10.38 -1.15
N ILE A 185 -4.03 -10.86 -1.51
CA ILE A 185 -4.19 -12.02 -2.38
C ILE A 185 -4.47 -11.47 -3.78
N LEU A 186 -3.76 -11.95 -4.79
CA LEU A 186 -3.96 -11.46 -6.15
C LEU A 186 -5.43 -11.64 -6.57
N VAL A 187 -5.99 -10.56 -7.07
CA VAL A 187 -7.22 -10.60 -7.87
C VAL A 187 -6.79 -10.26 -9.29
N ALA A 188 -6.87 -11.24 -10.18
CA ALA A 188 -6.49 -11.06 -11.58
C ALA A 188 -7.36 -9.98 -12.23
N VAL A 189 -6.73 -8.94 -12.78
CA VAL A 189 -7.43 -7.82 -13.42
C VAL A 189 -7.36 -8.00 -14.94
N PRO A 190 -8.49 -8.05 -15.64
CA PRO A 190 -8.51 -8.11 -17.12
C PRO A 190 -7.70 -6.96 -17.74
N GLY A 191 -6.99 -7.26 -18.81
CA GLY A 191 -6.09 -6.32 -19.49
C GLY A 191 -4.69 -6.19 -18.88
N THR A 192 -4.41 -6.85 -17.74
CA THR A 192 -3.05 -6.91 -17.17
C THR A 192 -2.32 -8.20 -17.61
N PRO A 193 -0.98 -8.23 -17.57
CA PRO A 193 -0.23 -9.45 -17.88
C PRO A 193 -0.59 -10.66 -17.00
N LEU A 194 -1.13 -10.45 -15.82
CA LEU A 194 -1.53 -11.52 -14.89
C LEU A 194 -3.03 -11.81 -14.90
N GLU A 195 -3.78 -11.41 -15.93
CA GLU A 195 -5.23 -11.62 -16.03
C GLU A 195 -5.66 -13.10 -16.02
N LEU A 196 -4.77 -14.02 -16.43
CA LEU A 196 -5.01 -15.46 -16.46
C LEU A 196 -4.30 -16.21 -15.32
N GLN A 197 -3.77 -15.48 -14.33
CA GLN A 197 -3.09 -16.10 -13.20
C GLN A 197 -4.07 -16.92 -12.36
N VAL A 198 -3.68 -18.15 -12.05
CA VAL A 198 -4.50 -19.08 -11.26
C VAL A 198 -4.45 -18.71 -9.78
N ASP A 199 -5.59 -18.77 -9.11
CA ASP A 199 -5.73 -18.49 -7.70
C ASP A 199 -4.86 -19.41 -6.82
N LEU A 200 -4.34 -18.85 -5.75
CA LEU A 200 -3.57 -19.59 -4.77
C LEU A 200 -4.52 -20.39 -3.87
N ALA A 201 -4.17 -21.67 -3.62
CA ALA A 201 -4.97 -22.50 -2.74
C ALA A 201 -5.07 -21.92 -1.31
N ASN A 202 -6.25 -21.96 -0.68
CA ASN A 202 -6.49 -21.43 0.67
C ASN A 202 -5.52 -21.98 1.72
N SER A 203 -5.10 -23.26 1.58
CA SER A 203 -4.10 -23.86 2.47
C SER A 203 -2.72 -23.19 2.39
N GLU A 204 -2.34 -22.67 1.22
CA GLU A 204 -1.10 -21.90 1.06
C GLU A 204 -1.23 -20.51 1.66
N ILE A 205 -2.40 -19.88 1.49
CA ILE A 205 -2.70 -18.57 2.09
C ILE A 205 -2.58 -18.67 3.63
N ILE A 206 -3.26 -19.64 4.24
CA ILE A 206 -3.21 -19.87 5.70
C ILE A 206 -1.76 -20.14 6.16
N ARG A 207 -1.00 -20.94 5.40
CA ARG A 207 0.41 -21.23 5.72
C ARG A 207 1.25 -19.98 5.77
N ILE A 208 1.12 -19.07 4.79
CA ILE A 208 1.89 -17.82 4.75
C ILE A 208 1.58 -16.95 5.96
N PHE A 209 0.29 -16.74 6.27
CA PHE A 209 -0.12 -15.97 7.44
C PHE A 209 0.40 -16.58 8.74
N SER A 210 0.41 -17.90 8.84
CA SER A 210 0.96 -18.60 10.00
C SER A 210 2.46 -18.35 10.14
N VAL A 211 3.24 -18.47 9.06
CA VAL A 211 4.69 -18.23 9.08
C VAL A 211 4.98 -16.77 9.44
N ILE A 212 4.26 -15.81 8.85
CA ILE A 212 4.42 -14.38 9.17
C ILE A 212 4.16 -14.15 10.67
N ARG A 213 3.07 -14.70 11.21
CA ARG A 213 2.74 -14.55 12.64
C ARG A 213 3.81 -15.14 13.56
N PHE A 214 4.43 -16.26 13.18
CA PHE A 214 5.54 -16.85 13.96
C PHE A 214 6.80 -15.97 13.94
N LEU A 215 7.14 -15.39 12.80
CA LEU A 215 8.33 -14.55 12.66
C LEU A 215 8.13 -13.13 13.19
N LEU A 216 6.92 -12.62 13.14
CA LEU A 216 6.54 -11.24 13.48
C LEU A 216 5.34 -11.25 14.45
N PRO A 217 5.55 -11.72 15.70
CA PRO A 217 4.45 -11.92 16.64
C PRO A 217 3.77 -10.62 17.08
N GLU A 218 4.45 -9.49 17.03
CA GLU A 218 3.96 -8.19 17.51
C GLU A 218 3.36 -7.33 16.41
N SER A 219 3.75 -7.54 15.15
CA SER A 219 3.23 -6.77 14.02
C SER A 219 1.73 -7.02 13.82
N VAL A 220 0.98 -5.98 13.49
CA VAL A 220 -0.39 -6.13 13.02
C VAL A 220 -0.36 -6.78 11.64
N ILE A 221 -1.16 -7.83 11.42
CA ILE A 221 -1.26 -8.47 10.11
C ILE A 221 -2.61 -8.11 9.52
N LYS A 222 -2.58 -7.51 8.32
CA LYS A 222 -3.75 -7.05 7.60
C LYS A 222 -3.92 -7.80 6.27
N ILE A 223 -5.15 -8.20 5.97
CA ILE A 223 -5.56 -8.62 4.62
C ILE A 223 -6.30 -7.43 4.01
N SER A 224 -5.80 -6.90 2.89
CA SER A 224 -6.43 -5.76 2.23
C SER A 224 -7.12 -6.18 0.94
N GLY A 225 -6.39 -6.45 -0.14
CA GLY A 225 -6.96 -6.94 -1.39
C GLY A 225 -7.16 -8.45 -1.41
N GLY A 226 -8.18 -8.92 -2.16
CA GLY A 226 -8.45 -10.33 -2.42
C GLY A 226 -9.17 -11.11 -1.31
N ARG A 227 -9.49 -10.50 -0.18
CA ARG A 227 -10.21 -11.15 0.93
C ARG A 227 -11.67 -11.50 0.60
N GLU A 228 -12.25 -10.84 -0.40
CA GLU A 228 -13.66 -11.03 -0.78
C GLU A 228 -13.85 -12.19 -1.77
N THR A 229 -12.77 -12.67 -2.37
CA THR A 229 -12.77 -13.73 -3.39
C THR A 229 -12.22 -15.04 -2.90
N ASN A 230 -11.68 -15.10 -1.66
CA ASN A 230 -11.03 -16.28 -1.08
C ASN A 230 -11.55 -16.62 0.32
#